data_f37101128a33d107bffcd1e7665cd038
#
_entry.id   f37101128a33d107bffcd1e7665cd038
#
_cell.length_a   1.000
_cell.length_b   1.000
_cell.length_c   1.000
_cell.angle_alpha   90.00
_cell.angle_beta   90.00
_cell.angle_gamma   90.00
#
_symmetry.space_group_name_H-M   'P 1'
#
loop_
_entity.id
_entity.type
_entity.pdbx_description
1 polymer ?
#
loop_
_entity_poly.entity_id
_entity_poly.type
_entity_poly.pdbx_seq_one_letter_code
_entity_poly.pdbx_strand_id
1 'polypeptide(L)'
;MMATVGRSNAELTELVNAALRGQPGCETARIIGVRLMPDVRSGRNWEIPNVVLGDSLISDVDRAVISVQHRLGRKFHLLGDD
;
A
#
# COMPACT_ATOMS: atom_id res chain seq x y z
N MET A 1 4.27 22.12 1.95
CA MET A 1 4.62 20.92 1.19
C MET A 1 5.26 19.91 2.11
N MET A 2 4.79 18.70 2.09
CA MET A 2 5.33 17.66 2.95
C MET A 2 6.23 16.72 2.16
N ALA A 3 7.45 16.58 2.66
CA ALA A 3 8.35 15.60 2.07
C ALA A 3 7.97 14.20 2.53
N THR A 4 8.02 13.25 1.63
CA THR A 4 7.80 11.86 1.97
C THR A 4 9.11 11.22 2.44
N VAL A 5 8.97 10.15 3.21
CA VAL A 5 10.11 9.37 3.70
C VAL A 5 10.31 8.16 2.79
N GLY A 6 11.54 7.91 2.38
CA GLY A 6 11.85 6.76 1.53
C GLY A 6 11.81 5.45 2.32
N ARG A 7 11.18 4.44 1.74
CA ARG A 7 11.11 3.10 2.33
C ARG A 7 11.39 2.06 1.27
N SER A 8 11.98 0.95 1.68
CA SER A 8 12.20 -0.17 0.79
C SER A 8 10.87 -0.89 0.49
N ASN A 9 10.88 -1.74 -0.54
CA ASN A 9 9.72 -2.55 -0.88
C ASN A 9 9.26 -3.38 0.32
N ALA A 10 10.18 -4.01 1.01
CA ALA A 10 9.85 -4.82 2.18
C ALA A 10 9.21 -3.99 3.28
N GLU A 11 9.74 -2.80 3.54
CA GLU A 11 9.20 -1.92 4.57
C GLU A 11 7.80 -1.44 4.21
N LEU A 12 7.61 -1.01 2.96
CA LEU A 12 6.27 -0.58 2.51
C LEU A 12 5.27 -1.71 2.58
N THR A 13 5.69 -2.92 2.20
CA THR A 13 4.83 -4.09 2.28
C THR A 13 4.36 -4.33 3.71
N GLU A 14 5.27 -4.23 4.67
CA GLU A 14 4.90 -4.41 6.08
C GLU A 14 3.95 -3.31 6.56
N LEU A 15 4.21 -2.06 6.16
CA LEU A 15 3.36 -0.94 6.54
C LEU A 15 1.95 -1.10 5.97
N VAL A 16 1.86 -1.50 4.70
CA VAL A 16 0.56 -1.71 4.06
C VAL A 16 -0.18 -2.84 4.73
N ASN A 17 0.51 -3.96 5.01
CA ASN A 17 -0.13 -5.10 5.65
C ASN A 17 -0.64 -4.76 7.05
N ALA A 18 0.13 -4.00 7.81
CA ALA A 18 -0.32 -3.56 9.14
C ALA A 18 -1.57 -2.68 9.03
N ALA A 19 -1.59 -1.78 8.06
CA ALA A 19 -2.75 -0.91 7.86
C ALA A 19 -3.97 -1.68 7.38
N LEU A 20 -3.78 -2.67 6.52
CA LEU A 20 -4.89 -3.50 6.04
C LEU A 20 -5.55 -4.27 7.18
N ARG A 21 -4.74 -4.83 8.08
CA ARG A 21 -5.28 -5.58 9.22
C ARG A 21 -6.16 -4.72 10.12
N GLY A 22 -5.95 -3.41 10.10
CA GLY A 22 -6.78 -2.48 10.86
C GLY A 22 -8.05 -2.05 10.16
N GLN A 23 -8.26 -2.46 8.90
CA GLN A 23 -9.47 -2.09 8.16
C GLN A 23 -10.57 -3.12 8.38
N PRO A 24 -11.84 -2.67 8.50
CA PRO A 24 -12.95 -3.60 8.69
C PRO A 24 -13.06 -4.60 7.55
N GLY A 25 -13.17 -5.86 7.88
CA GLY A 25 -13.33 -6.92 6.88
C GLY A 25 -12.05 -7.35 6.22
N CYS A 26 -10.90 -6.80 6.60
CA CYS A 26 -9.62 -7.07 5.93
C CYS A 26 -8.59 -7.72 6.85
N GLU A 27 -9.04 -8.37 7.90
CA GLU A 27 -8.12 -8.94 8.90
C GLU A 27 -7.23 -10.03 8.33
N THR A 28 -7.69 -10.72 7.29
CA THR A 28 -6.91 -11.79 6.67
C THR A 28 -6.33 -11.39 5.31
N ALA A 29 -6.61 -10.18 4.85
CA ALA A 29 -6.07 -9.70 3.58
C ALA A 29 -4.62 -9.24 3.76
N ARG A 30 -3.83 -9.44 2.71
CA ARG A 30 -2.42 -9.02 2.74
C ARG A 30 -1.92 -8.81 1.33
N ILE A 31 -0.80 -8.09 1.22
CA ILE A 31 -0.10 -7.95 -0.04
C ILE A 31 1.25 -8.66 0.04
N ILE A 32 1.83 -8.97 -1.11
CA ILE A 32 3.13 -9.62 -1.20
C ILE A 32 4.24 -8.60 -1.42
N GLY A 33 3.92 -7.52 -2.10
CA GLY A 33 4.88 -6.46 -2.38
C GLY A 33 4.21 -5.28 -3.03
N VAL A 34 4.98 -4.20 -3.22
CA VAL A 34 4.51 -3.02 -3.94
C VAL A 34 5.30 -2.89 -5.23
N ARG A 35 4.80 -2.09 -6.15
CA ARG A 35 5.41 -1.90 -7.45
C ARG A 35 5.71 -0.43 -7.68
N LEU A 36 6.87 -0.14 -8.28
CA LEU A 36 7.25 1.21 -8.63
C LEU A 36 6.36 1.72 -9.76
N MET A 37 5.85 2.93 -9.59
CA MET A 37 5.08 3.62 -10.62
C MET A 37 5.95 4.68 -11.28
N PRO A 38 6.02 4.70 -12.61
CA PRO A 38 6.78 5.76 -13.30
C PRO A 38 6.09 7.12 -13.24
N ASP A 39 4.77 7.15 -13.04
CA ASP A 39 4.02 8.41 -13.01
C ASP A 39 3.81 8.83 -11.56
N VAL A 40 4.36 9.99 -11.20
CA VAL A 40 4.33 10.46 -9.81
C VAL A 40 3.44 11.68 -9.64
N ARG A 41 2.42 11.83 -10.46
CA ARG A 41 1.55 13.01 -10.40
C ARG A 41 0.93 13.22 -9.03
N SER A 42 0.61 12.13 -8.35
CA SER A 42 0.00 12.20 -7.03
C SER A 42 1.02 12.32 -5.90
N GLY A 43 2.30 12.39 -6.23
CA GLY A 43 3.36 12.37 -5.23
C GLY A 43 3.73 10.99 -4.76
N ARG A 44 2.94 9.99 -5.11
CA ARG A 44 3.22 8.60 -4.77
C ARG A 44 3.87 7.94 -5.97
N ASN A 45 4.97 7.23 -5.73
CA ASN A 45 5.69 6.53 -6.80
C ASN A 45 5.57 5.01 -6.69
N TRP A 46 4.55 4.53 -6.01
CA TRP A 46 4.35 3.09 -5.83
C TRP A 46 2.87 2.77 -5.81
N GLU A 47 2.57 1.52 -6.13
CA GLU A 47 1.19 1.03 -6.09
C GLU A 47 1.17 -0.40 -5.60
N ILE A 48 -0.02 -0.87 -5.23
CA ILE A 48 -0.24 -2.24 -4.79
C ILE A 48 -0.75 -3.03 -5.99
N PRO A 49 0.07 -3.93 -6.57
CA PRO A 49 -0.35 -4.64 -7.79
C PRO A 49 -1.34 -5.76 -7.53
N ASN A 50 -1.20 -6.45 -6.41
CA ASN A 50 -2.03 -7.62 -6.10
C ASN A 50 -2.30 -7.71 -4.62
N VAL A 51 -3.47 -8.25 -4.28
CA VAL A 51 -3.84 -8.47 -2.88
C VAL A 51 -4.30 -9.92 -2.73
N VAL A 52 -3.84 -10.58 -1.67
CA VAL A 52 -4.34 -11.88 -1.28
C VAL A 52 -5.52 -11.65 -0.35
N LEU A 53 -6.70 -12.10 -0.77
CA LEU A 53 -7.94 -11.79 -0.07
C LEU A 53 -8.09 -12.53 1.26
N GLY A 54 -7.58 -13.76 1.35
CA GLY A 54 -7.87 -14.59 2.51
C GLY A 54 -9.36 -14.83 2.59
N ASP A 55 -9.96 -14.54 3.74
CA ASP A 55 -11.40 -14.67 3.95
C ASP A 55 -12.14 -13.36 3.71
N SER A 56 -11.48 -12.36 3.17
CA SER A 56 -12.07 -11.04 2.96
C SER A 56 -12.86 -10.96 1.67
N LEU A 57 -13.85 -10.08 1.63
CA LEU A 57 -14.63 -9.82 0.41
C LEU A 57 -13.86 -8.84 -0.48
N ILE A 58 -13.97 -9.04 -1.79
CA ILE A 58 -13.33 -8.17 -2.76
C ILE A 58 -13.71 -6.70 -2.55
N SER A 59 -14.99 -6.43 -2.32
CA SER A 59 -15.46 -5.06 -2.15
C SER A 59 -14.85 -4.38 -0.93
N ASP A 60 -14.67 -5.12 0.16
CA ASP A 60 -14.04 -4.57 1.37
C ASP A 60 -12.56 -4.31 1.14
N VAL A 61 -11.90 -5.25 0.48
CA VAL A 61 -10.46 -5.13 0.22
C VAL A 61 -10.17 -4.00 -0.77
N ASP A 62 -10.97 -3.87 -1.82
CA ASP A 62 -10.79 -2.77 -2.79
C ASP A 62 -10.86 -1.42 -2.11
N ARG A 63 -11.86 -1.23 -1.26
CA ARG A 63 -12.02 0.02 -0.52
C ARG A 63 -10.82 0.26 0.41
N ALA A 64 -10.41 -0.78 1.11
CA ALA A 64 -9.32 -0.69 2.06
C ALA A 64 -8.00 -0.39 1.35
N VAL A 65 -7.73 -1.04 0.23
CA VAL A 65 -6.50 -0.81 -0.53
C VAL A 65 -6.42 0.64 -1.01
N ILE A 66 -7.52 1.16 -1.55
CA ILE A 66 -7.54 2.54 -2.01
C ILE A 66 -7.25 3.49 -0.84
N SER A 67 -7.89 3.27 0.29
CA SER A 67 -7.71 4.11 1.47
C SER A 67 -6.30 4.04 2.01
N VAL A 68 -5.76 2.84 2.16
CA VAL A 68 -4.42 2.62 2.70
C VAL A 68 -3.38 3.21 1.76
N GLN A 69 -3.51 2.94 0.47
CA GLN A 69 -2.56 3.42 -0.53
C GLN A 69 -2.55 4.95 -0.58
N HIS A 70 -3.71 5.58 -0.51
CA HIS A 70 -3.80 7.02 -0.48
C HIS A 70 -3.11 7.60 0.76
N ARG A 71 -3.40 7.03 1.92
CA ARG A 71 -2.86 7.53 3.18
C ARG A 71 -1.36 7.35 3.29
N LEU A 72 -0.87 6.15 2.99
CA LEU A 72 0.55 5.87 3.07
C LEU A 72 1.33 6.53 1.94
N GLY A 73 0.71 6.70 0.78
CA GLY A 73 1.34 7.38 -0.35
C GLY A 73 1.66 8.85 -0.06
N ARG A 74 0.96 9.46 0.87
CA ARG A 74 1.26 10.82 1.29
C ARG A 74 2.41 10.93 2.26
N LYS A 75 2.80 9.80 2.87
CA LYS A 75 3.84 9.76 3.89
C LYS A 75 5.14 9.14 3.40
N PHE A 76 5.05 8.21 2.48
CA PHE A 76 6.19 7.39 2.08
C PHE A 76 6.32 7.31 0.58
N HIS A 77 7.56 7.19 0.11
CA HIS A 77 7.84 6.85 -1.28
C HIS A 77 8.74 5.62 -1.34
N LEU A 78 8.66 4.91 -2.45
CA LEU A 78 9.44 3.69 -2.66
C LEU A 78 10.84 4.04 -3.12
N LEU A 79 11.85 3.45 -2.48
CA LEU A 79 13.22 3.53 -2.95
C LEU A 79 13.37 2.57 -4.11
N GLY A 80 13.71 3.09 -5.27
CA GLY A 80 13.51 2.36 -6.52
C GLY A 80 14.56 1.35 -6.89
N ASP A 81 15.55 1.13 -6.06
CA ASP A 81 16.69 0.31 -6.41
C ASP A 81 16.85 -0.91 -5.52
N ASP A 82 15.85 -1.32 -4.85
CA ASP A 82 15.96 -2.50 -4.01
C ASP A 82 15.67 -3.79 -4.73
#